data_3047ef45e96b75644f2dfff7e4849ce3
#
_entry.id   3047ef45e96b75644f2dfff7e4849ce3
#
_cell.length_a   1.000
_cell.length_b   1.000
_cell.length_c   1.000
_cell.angle_alpha   90.00
_cell.angle_beta   90.00
_cell.angle_gamma   90.00
#
_symmetry.space_group_name_H-M   'P 1'
#
loop_
_entity.id
_entity.type
_entity.pdbx_description
1 polymer ?
#
loop_
_entity_poly.entity_id
_entity_poly.type
_entity_poly.pdbx_seq_one_letter_code
_entity_poly.pdbx_strand_id
1 'polypeptide(L)'
;SCENAALVVRRGAGLPSGIECENQIAIVDSADAAVREHLARRRLPAITCGLSGADTLTLSSLTADSAMIALQRQITAFDGTKTDPFELPVLYSQRIETFDLLAAAAVFCLMGRRSPLSGSSVWRISAGNG
;
A
#
# COMPACT_ATOMS: atom_id res chain seq x y z
N SER A 1 -19.52 -9.18 -12.36
CA SER A 1 -18.18 -9.66 -12.05
C SER A 1 -17.19 -8.51 -12.14
N CYS A 2 -16.11 -8.68 -11.45
CA CYS A 2 -15.09 -7.67 -11.26
C CYS A 2 -13.84 -8.07 -12.04
N GLU A 3 -13.19 -7.12 -12.69
CA GLU A 3 -11.94 -7.43 -13.39
C GLU A 3 -10.75 -7.32 -12.46
N ASN A 4 -10.70 -6.28 -11.64
CA ASN A 4 -9.56 -6.00 -10.79
C ASN A 4 -10.03 -5.66 -9.39
N ALA A 5 -9.35 -6.16 -8.39
CA ALA A 5 -9.64 -5.83 -7.01
C ALA A 5 -8.37 -5.69 -6.19
N ALA A 6 -8.28 -4.60 -5.47
CA ALA A 6 -7.26 -4.42 -4.44
C ALA A 6 -7.93 -4.65 -3.08
N LEU A 7 -7.42 -5.62 -2.35
CA LEU A 7 -7.97 -6.00 -1.05
C LEU A 7 -7.08 -5.42 0.03
N VAL A 8 -7.54 -4.35 0.68
CA VAL A 8 -6.78 -3.76 1.79
C VAL A 8 -7.17 -4.49 3.06
N VAL A 9 -6.22 -5.22 3.63
CA VAL A 9 -6.48 -6.10 4.76
C VAL A 9 -5.75 -5.56 5.99
N ARG A 10 -6.48 -4.96 6.90
CA ARG A 10 -5.91 -4.47 8.15
C ARG A 10 -5.51 -5.63 9.02
N ARG A 11 -4.53 -5.38 9.88
CA ARG A 11 -4.05 -6.38 10.83
C ARG A 11 -5.22 -6.92 11.65
N GLY A 12 -5.33 -8.23 11.70
CA GLY A 12 -6.38 -8.90 12.46
C GLY A 12 -7.70 -9.06 11.74
N ALA A 13 -7.87 -8.45 10.57
CA ALA A 13 -9.15 -8.50 9.87
C ALA A 13 -9.39 -9.80 9.12
N GLY A 14 -8.32 -10.48 8.72
CA GLY A 14 -8.45 -11.68 7.90
C GLY A 14 -8.77 -11.35 6.45
N LEU A 15 -8.60 -12.33 5.59
CA LEU A 15 -8.88 -12.16 4.17
C LEU A 15 -10.36 -12.39 3.89
N PRO A 16 -10.98 -11.52 3.08
CA PRO A 16 -12.35 -11.79 2.67
C PRO A 16 -12.41 -13.03 1.78
N SER A 17 -13.54 -13.71 1.82
CA SER A 17 -13.80 -14.85 0.97
C SER A 17 -14.96 -14.52 0.04
N GLY A 18 -15.05 -15.27 -1.06
CA GLY A 18 -16.17 -15.11 -1.98
C GLY A 18 -16.08 -13.96 -2.95
N ILE A 19 -14.94 -13.26 -2.99
CA ILE A 19 -14.73 -12.22 -3.98
C ILE A 19 -14.21 -12.86 -5.26
N GLU A 20 -14.94 -12.67 -6.34
CA GLU A 20 -14.56 -13.23 -7.63
C GLU A 20 -14.12 -12.13 -8.57
N CYS A 21 -12.82 -11.97 -8.72
CA CYS A 21 -12.23 -11.04 -9.66
C CYS A 21 -11.10 -11.74 -10.39
N GLU A 22 -10.88 -11.36 -11.63
CA GLU A 22 -9.81 -11.95 -12.42
C GLU A 22 -8.45 -11.62 -11.86
N ASN A 23 -8.27 -10.38 -11.42
CA ASN A 23 -7.00 -9.93 -10.86
C ASN A 23 -7.25 -9.43 -9.46
N GLN A 24 -6.69 -10.12 -8.49
CA GLN A 24 -6.79 -9.71 -7.08
C GLN A 24 -5.39 -9.53 -6.54
N ILE A 25 -5.18 -8.40 -5.87
CA ILE A 25 -3.92 -8.13 -5.17
C ILE A 25 -4.28 -7.72 -3.76
N ALA A 26 -3.67 -8.36 -2.78
CA ALA A 26 -3.89 -8.03 -1.38
C ALA A 26 -2.84 -7.02 -0.92
N ILE A 27 -3.26 -6.02 -0.18
CA ILE A 27 -2.38 -5.06 0.48
C ILE A 27 -2.47 -5.36 1.96
N VAL A 28 -1.37 -5.82 2.54
CA VAL A 28 -1.39 -6.41 3.88
C VAL A 28 -0.32 -5.83 4.79
N ASP A 29 -0.61 -5.87 6.08
CA ASP A 29 0.36 -5.54 7.11
C ASP A 29 1.27 -6.75 7.30
N SER A 30 2.56 -6.59 7.03
CA SER A 30 3.50 -7.70 7.09
C SER A 30 3.69 -8.24 8.51
N ALA A 31 3.28 -7.50 9.52
CA ALA A 31 3.34 -7.99 10.89
C ALA A 31 2.25 -9.04 11.18
N ASP A 32 1.27 -9.16 10.32
CA ASP A 32 0.19 -10.14 10.48
C ASP A 32 0.59 -11.48 9.87
N ALA A 33 1.16 -12.35 10.68
CA ALA A 33 1.65 -13.65 10.19
C ALA A 33 0.52 -14.54 9.69
N ALA A 34 -0.65 -14.46 10.30
CA ALA A 34 -1.79 -15.28 9.88
C ALA A 34 -2.24 -14.92 8.47
N VAL A 35 -2.27 -13.64 8.15
CA VAL A 35 -2.64 -13.20 6.80
C VAL A 35 -1.59 -13.65 5.78
N ARG A 36 -0.29 -13.51 6.12
CA ARG A 36 0.76 -13.94 5.21
C ARG A 36 0.68 -15.43 4.89
N GLU A 37 0.39 -16.24 5.90
CA GLU A 37 0.22 -17.67 5.71
C GLU A 37 -0.99 -17.98 4.83
N HIS A 38 -2.09 -17.28 5.05
CA HIS A 38 -3.31 -17.45 4.26
C HIS A 38 -3.07 -17.06 2.79
N LEU A 39 -2.34 -15.98 2.55
CA LEU A 39 -2.00 -15.55 1.19
C LEU A 39 -1.17 -16.61 0.47
N ALA A 40 -0.20 -17.19 1.18
CA ALA A 40 0.65 -18.22 0.59
C ALA A 40 -0.18 -19.43 0.18
N ARG A 41 -1.13 -19.85 1.00
CA ARG A 41 -1.99 -20.98 0.69
C ARG A 41 -2.91 -20.72 -0.50
N ARG A 42 -3.39 -19.48 -0.63
CA ARG A 42 -4.28 -19.11 -1.74
C ARG A 42 -3.52 -18.63 -2.97
N ARG A 43 -2.20 -18.52 -2.87
CA ARG A 43 -1.35 -18.01 -3.96
C ARG A 43 -1.79 -16.65 -4.47
N LEU A 44 -2.21 -15.80 -3.55
CA LEU A 44 -2.63 -14.44 -3.90
C LEU A 44 -1.43 -13.51 -3.96
N PRO A 45 -1.27 -12.74 -5.02
CA PRO A 45 -0.23 -11.71 -5.03
C PRO A 45 -0.50 -10.70 -3.93
N ALA A 46 0.55 -10.21 -3.31
CA ALA A 46 0.41 -9.29 -2.20
C ALA A 46 1.44 -8.18 -2.26
N ILE A 47 1.01 -6.99 -1.82
CA ILE A 47 1.89 -5.88 -1.53
C ILE A 47 2.00 -5.81 -0.02
N THR A 48 3.21 -5.99 0.51
CA THR A 48 3.42 -5.95 1.95
C THR A 48 3.78 -4.54 2.38
N CYS A 49 3.19 -4.12 3.48
CA CYS A 49 3.43 -2.82 4.09
C CYS A 49 3.94 -3.05 5.51
N GLY A 50 5.06 -2.44 5.86
CA GLY A 50 5.63 -2.61 7.18
C GLY A 50 6.91 -1.83 7.34
N LEU A 51 7.69 -2.16 8.35
CA LEU A 51 8.89 -1.41 8.69
C LEU A 51 10.18 -2.19 8.41
N SER A 52 10.10 -3.18 7.54
CA SER A 52 11.24 -4.04 7.22
C SER A 52 11.76 -3.77 5.82
N GLY A 53 13.05 -4.02 5.59
CA GLY A 53 13.61 -3.97 4.25
C GLY A 53 13.04 -5.02 3.31
N ALA A 54 12.31 -6.01 3.83
CA ALA A 54 11.63 -7.01 3.01
C ALA A 54 10.27 -6.55 2.52
N ASP A 55 9.73 -5.47 3.05
CA ASP A 55 8.42 -4.97 2.65
C ASP A 55 8.47 -4.24 1.33
N THR A 56 7.38 -4.31 0.59
CA THR A 56 7.26 -3.57 -0.67
C THR A 56 7.19 -2.07 -0.39
N LEU A 57 6.41 -1.68 0.60
CA LEU A 57 6.29 -0.29 1.03
C LEU A 57 6.65 -0.18 2.50
N THR A 58 7.46 0.82 2.82
CA THR A 58 7.88 1.05 4.20
C THR A 58 8.00 2.55 4.46
N LEU A 59 8.25 2.89 5.72
CA LEU A 59 8.61 4.26 6.09
C LEU A 59 10.10 4.29 6.38
N SER A 60 10.81 5.21 5.74
CA SER A 60 12.22 5.43 6.05
C SER A 60 12.39 6.47 7.14
N SER A 61 11.38 7.28 7.42
CA SER A 61 11.37 8.17 8.57
C SER A 61 9.94 8.48 8.97
N LEU A 62 9.75 8.85 10.22
CA LEU A 62 8.44 9.17 10.77
C LEU A 62 8.58 10.18 11.89
N THR A 63 7.84 11.28 11.79
CA THR A 63 7.74 12.29 12.84
C THR A 63 6.27 12.55 13.15
N ALA A 64 6.00 13.52 14.03
CA ALA A 64 4.63 13.83 14.41
C ALA A 64 3.80 14.38 13.23
N ASP A 65 4.43 15.03 12.27
CA ASP A 65 3.72 15.72 11.19
C ASP A 65 4.25 15.37 9.81
N SER A 66 5.19 14.43 9.72
CA SER A 66 5.75 14.06 8.42
C SER A 66 6.24 12.63 8.43
N ALA A 67 6.37 12.08 7.24
CA ALA A 67 6.92 10.75 7.03
C ALA A 67 7.59 10.70 5.67
N MET A 68 8.48 9.72 5.51
CA MET A 68 9.05 9.42 4.20
C MET A 68 8.61 8.02 3.82
N ILE A 69 7.77 7.92 2.80
CA ILE A 69 7.36 6.62 2.25
C ILE A 69 8.43 6.15 1.29
N ALA A 70 8.81 4.89 1.40
CA ALA A 70 9.74 4.28 0.47
C ALA A 70 9.08 3.08 -0.21
N LEU A 71 9.03 3.11 -1.53
CA LEU A 71 8.68 1.94 -2.33
C LEU A 71 9.98 1.21 -2.62
N GLN A 72 10.08 -0.02 -2.17
CA GLN A 72 11.34 -0.77 -2.25
C GLN A 72 11.39 -1.75 -3.42
N ARG A 73 10.24 -2.05 -4.00
CA ARG A 73 10.14 -2.94 -5.15
C ARG A 73 9.15 -2.36 -6.16
N GLN A 74 9.38 -2.63 -7.43
CA GLN A 74 8.48 -2.18 -8.48
C GLN A 74 7.07 -2.74 -8.28
N ILE A 75 6.07 -1.90 -8.49
CA ILE A 75 4.67 -2.30 -8.50
C ILE A 75 4.15 -2.17 -9.92
N THR A 76 3.44 -3.19 -10.40
CA THR A 76 2.74 -3.13 -11.67
C THR A 76 1.27 -2.84 -11.41
N ALA A 77 0.78 -1.74 -11.97
CA ALA A 77 -0.62 -1.36 -11.86
C ALA A 77 -1.51 -2.31 -12.67
N PHE A 78 -2.81 -2.24 -12.42
CA PHE A 78 -3.76 -3.08 -13.13
C PHE A 78 -3.76 -2.84 -14.63
N ASP A 79 -3.39 -1.64 -15.07
CA ASP A 79 -3.32 -1.30 -16.49
C ASP A 79 -1.96 -1.65 -17.12
N GLY A 80 -1.07 -2.28 -16.37
CA GLY A 80 0.26 -2.64 -16.85
C GLY A 80 1.33 -1.59 -16.61
N THR A 81 0.96 -0.40 -16.17
CA THR A 81 1.93 0.65 -15.86
C THR A 81 2.81 0.23 -14.69
N LYS A 82 4.10 0.46 -14.79
CA LYS A 82 5.03 0.08 -13.74
C LYS A 82 5.52 1.30 -12.98
N THR A 83 5.53 1.19 -11.67
CA THR A 83 6.08 2.21 -10.78
C THR A 83 7.36 1.67 -10.17
N ASP A 84 8.46 2.34 -10.49
CA ASP A 84 9.77 1.96 -9.97
C ASP A 84 9.94 2.45 -8.53
N PRO A 85 10.88 1.87 -7.77
CA PRO A 85 11.14 2.32 -6.41
C PRO A 85 11.33 3.84 -6.31
N PHE A 86 10.79 4.41 -5.25
CA PHE A 86 10.87 5.86 -5.02
C PHE A 86 10.85 6.14 -3.53
N GLU A 87 11.19 7.37 -3.17
CA GLU A 87 10.97 7.92 -1.85
C GLU A 87 10.09 9.15 -1.99
N LEU A 88 9.09 9.26 -1.13
CA LEU A 88 8.12 10.34 -1.20
C LEU A 88 7.92 10.96 0.18
N PRO A 89 8.23 12.24 0.34
CA PRO A 89 7.90 12.93 1.58
C PRO A 89 6.39 13.12 1.71
N VAL A 90 5.89 12.89 2.91
CA VAL A 90 4.46 13.05 3.21
C VAL A 90 4.34 14.01 4.38
N LEU A 91 3.50 15.02 4.23
CA LEU A 91 3.15 15.95 5.30
C LEU A 91 1.69 15.73 5.67
N TYR A 92 1.41 15.66 6.95
CA TYR A 92 0.04 15.49 7.41
C TYR A 92 -0.24 16.40 8.61
N SER A 93 -1.49 16.83 8.70
CA SER A 93 -1.92 17.73 9.77
C SER A 93 -2.40 16.98 11.01
N GLN A 94 -2.63 15.69 10.88
CA GLN A 94 -3.06 14.87 12.00
C GLN A 94 -2.48 13.46 11.80
N ARG A 95 -2.17 12.82 12.90
CA ARG A 95 -1.49 11.54 12.85
C ARG A 95 -2.28 10.49 12.08
N ILE A 96 -1.60 9.77 11.21
CA ILE A 96 -2.17 8.69 10.42
C ILE A 96 -1.42 7.41 10.78
N GLU A 97 -2.14 6.31 10.92
CA GLU A 97 -1.49 5.03 11.18
C GLU A 97 -0.60 4.63 10.01
N THR A 98 0.54 4.03 10.34
CA THR A 98 1.53 3.65 9.35
C THR A 98 0.94 2.77 8.26
N PHE A 99 0.20 1.73 8.64
CA PHE A 99 -0.39 0.85 7.63
C PHE A 99 -1.33 1.61 6.69
N ASP A 100 -2.18 2.48 7.22
CA ASP A 100 -3.12 3.24 6.40
C ASP A 100 -2.39 4.12 5.38
N LEU A 101 -1.32 4.73 5.80
CA LEU A 101 -0.53 5.59 4.92
C LEU A 101 0.11 4.78 3.79
N LEU A 102 0.73 3.66 4.14
CA LEU A 102 1.38 2.81 3.16
C LEU A 102 0.37 2.14 2.23
N ALA A 103 -0.77 1.71 2.77
CA ALA A 103 -1.82 1.10 1.96
C ALA A 103 -2.39 2.09 0.95
N ALA A 104 -2.56 3.35 1.34
CA ALA A 104 -3.03 4.37 0.40
C ALA A 104 -2.05 4.53 -0.76
N ALA A 105 -0.75 4.55 -0.46
CA ALA A 105 0.26 4.65 -1.51
C ALA A 105 0.20 3.43 -2.44
N ALA A 106 -0.01 2.24 -1.89
CA ALA A 106 -0.14 1.02 -2.69
C ALA A 106 -1.34 1.10 -3.64
N VAL A 107 -2.47 1.59 -3.15
CA VAL A 107 -3.66 1.72 -3.99
C VAL A 107 -3.41 2.67 -5.15
N PHE A 108 -2.78 3.82 -4.88
CA PHE A 108 -2.44 4.74 -5.96
C PHE A 108 -1.55 4.09 -7.01
N CYS A 109 -0.56 3.31 -6.59
CA CYS A 109 0.30 2.60 -7.54
C CYS A 109 -0.48 1.59 -8.37
N LEU A 110 -1.38 0.83 -7.74
CA LEU A 110 -2.16 -0.17 -8.44
C LEU A 110 -3.12 0.43 -9.46
N MET A 111 -3.63 1.61 -9.18
CA MET A 111 -4.53 2.30 -10.08
C MET A 111 -3.81 3.10 -11.16
N GLY A 112 -2.49 3.06 -11.18
CA GLY A 112 -1.72 3.80 -12.16
C GLY A 112 -1.71 5.30 -11.95
N ARG A 113 -2.14 5.77 -10.78
CA ARG A 113 -2.21 7.20 -10.50
C ARG A 113 -0.88 7.67 -9.93
N ARG A 114 -0.01 8.02 -10.81
CA ARG A 114 1.37 8.34 -10.44
C ARG A 114 1.57 9.78 -10.02
N SER A 115 0.69 10.68 -10.42
CA SER A 115 0.95 12.09 -10.25
C SER A 115 1.07 12.53 -8.79
N PRO A 116 0.33 12.01 -7.81
CA PRO A 116 0.62 12.35 -6.42
C PRO A 116 1.86 11.71 -5.86
N LEU A 117 2.39 10.67 -6.52
CA LEU A 117 3.45 9.84 -5.98
C LEU A 117 4.76 9.92 -6.76
N SER A 118 4.79 10.65 -7.87
CA SER A 118 5.99 10.71 -8.70
C SER A 118 6.57 12.10 -8.71
N GLY A 119 7.84 12.16 -9.08
CA GLY A 119 8.54 13.42 -9.18
C GLY A 119 9.04 13.90 -7.83
N SER A 120 9.28 15.18 -7.71
CA SER A 120 9.81 15.77 -6.49
C SER A 120 8.72 16.32 -5.58
N SER A 121 7.48 15.99 -5.85
CA SER A 121 6.37 16.52 -5.09
C SER A 121 6.30 15.95 -3.70
N VAL A 122 5.73 16.71 -2.80
CA VAL A 122 5.43 16.28 -1.45
C VAL A 122 3.94 15.94 -1.40
N TRP A 123 3.63 14.79 -0.83
CA TRP A 123 2.24 14.39 -0.65
C TRP A 123 1.70 15.04 0.62
N ARG A 124 0.67 15.85 0.49
CA ARG A 124 0.06 16.52 1.63
C ARG A 124 -1.29 15.93 1.92
N ILE A 125 -1.47 15.55 3.18
CA ILE A 125 -2.74 15.01 3.64
C ILE A 125 -3.26 15.93 4.73
N SER A 126 -4.41 16.54 4.49
CA SER A 126 -4.99 17.38 5.52
C SER A 126 -6.00 16.60 6.33
N ALA A 127 -6.19 17.05 7.56
CA ALA A 127 -7.24 16.51 8.39
C ALA A 127 -8.54 16.74 7.68
N GLY A 128 -9.16 15.67 7.34
CA GLY A 128 -10.24 15.77 6.43
C GLY A 128 -11.42 16.39 7.05
N ASN A 129 -11.70 17.52 6.75
CA ASN A 129 -13.00 17.94 6.84
C ASN A 129 -13.55 17.89 5.47
N GLY A 130 -13.10 17.04 4.91
CA GLY A 130 -13.55 16.62 3.66
C GLY A 130 -13.91 16.85 2.69
#